data_3b139e750b2acc38828f2073d99b9c0c
#
_entry.id   3b139e750b2acc38828f2073d99b9c0c
#
_cell.length_a   1.000
_cell.length_b   1.000
_cell.length_c   1.000
_cell.angle_alpha   90.00
_cell.angle_beta   90.00
_cell.angle_gamma   90.00
#
_symmetry.space_group_name_H-M   'P 1'
#
loop_
_entity.id
_entity.type
_entity.pdbx_description
1 polymer ?
#
loop_
_entity_poly.entity_id
_entity_poly.type
_entity_poly.pdbx_seq_one_letter_code
_entity_poly.pdbx_strand_id
1 'polypeptide(L)'
;MEIVDARALPADHMDVLHVTPSSIYFRRRLDDARYHISRYDLEDQEQVDLTPEALTDHGPTRPFVRHGRVYCLNEHTQEQGGETEVLVIDLLSGKREQIASFYVEGDLTLYWVLNENYLVFLQTTDTTSAFLYDVKVESRQTIRDPRLYGMTENYRELYFFLVTLEDKEYIVCNARLDEFSFYDALESGVISPEDPIDHSESLLIAPLPTLIEEIERGVEHLSFATLLKLEGEGDTVQYLGEQEGHLIFSAYTDRLNEEIFYRIDTEASVEEVARIQWSDYEPLDFTYDDVESTIFIVNDRSEHHHEVINLRNGARFLDKEPFERVLRGRFYLHEAIGDDAEPMVTVYDAEHNERYRFEDAYYVTVSGELVILSVHQL
;
A
#
# COMPACT_ATOMS: atom_id res chain seq x y z
N MET A 1 13.82 2.91 14.72
CA MET A 1 12.82 1.83 14.74
C MET A 1 12.71 1.33 16.17
N GLU A 2 11.55 1.34 16.68
CA GLU A 2 11.24 0.66 17.93
C GLU A 2 10.61 -0.68 17.61
N ILE A 3 10.93 -1.69 18.42
CA ILE A 3 10.27 -2.97 18.37
C ILE A 3 9.14 -2.91 19.37
N VAL A 4 7.93 -3.13 18.91
CA VAL A 4 6.73 -3.09 19.72
C VAL A 4 6.27 -4.53 19.98
N ASP A 5 6.46 -5.03 21.18
CA ASP A 5 5.98 -6.36 21.57
C ASP A 5 4.49 -6.29 21.93
N ALA A 6 3.66 -6.73 20.99
CA ALA A 6 2.21 -6.76 21.11
C ALA A 6 1.64 -8.18 21.32
N ARG A 7 2.47 -9.15 21.69
CA ARG A 7 2.03 -10.55 21.88
C ARG A 7 1.01 -10.73 22.99
N ALA A 8 0.97 -9.80 23.95
CA ALA A 8 -0.04 -9.79 25.01
C ALA A 8 -1.40 -9.23 24.55
N LEU A 9 -1.50 -8.74 23.33
CA LEU A 9 -2.72 -8.14 22.79
C LEU A 9 -3.78 -9.23 22.61
N PRO A 10 -4.94 -9.16 23.27
CA PRO A 10 -5.98 -10.18 23.21
C PRO A 10 -6.81 -10.00 21.94
N ALA A 11 -6.21 -10.18 20.77
CA ALA A 11 -6.89 -9.90 19.52
C ALA A 11 -6.86 -11.10 18.59
N ASP A 12 -7.96 -11.83 18.58
CA ASP A 12 -8.32 -12.67 17.45
C ASP A 12 -8.65 -11.77 16.26
N HIS A 13 -8.11 -12.06 15.09
CA HIS A 13 -8.41 -11.35 13.82
C HIS A 13 -8.17 -9.84 13.86
N MET A 14 -6.92 -9.45 14.08
CA MET A 14 -6.52 -8.06 14.19
C MET A 14 -5.75 -7.60 12.93
N ASP A 15 -6.15 -6.44 12.38
CA ASP A 15 -5.34 -5.73 11.39
C ASP A 15 -4.74 -4.49 12.05
N VAL A 16 -3.43 -4.43 12.20
CA VAL A 16 -2.75 -3.23 12.74
C VAL A 16 -2.83 -2.10 11.73
N LEU A 17 -3.33 -0.95 12.17
CA LEU A 17 -3.56 0.23 11.35
C LEU A 17 -2.49 1.30 11.56
N HIS A 18 -2.10 1.52 12.81
CA HIS A 18 -1.15 2.57 13.16
C HIS A 18 -0.49 2.27 14.50
N VAL A 19 0.76 2.73 14.65
CA VAL A 19 1.54 2.57 15.87
C VAL A 19 2.10 3.91 16.31
N THR A 20 2.04 4.18 17.60
CA THR A 20 2.71 5.29 18.26
C THR A 20 3.62 4.75 19.37
N PRO A 21 4.50 5.55 19.97
CA PRO A 21 5.34 5.09 21.08
C PRO A 21 4.58 4.51 22.29
N SER A 22 3.32 4.91 22.47
CA SER A 22 2.51 4.52 23.61
C SER A 22 1.32 3.61 23.28
N SER A 23 0.96 3.46 22.02
CA SER A 23 -0.30 2.77 21.67
C SER A 23 -0.25 2.13 20.29
N ILE A 24 -0.98 1.02 20.16
CA ILE A 24 -1.27 0.36 18.87
C ILE A 24 -2.74 0.59 18.55
N TYR A 25 -3.01 0.99 17.31
CA TYR A 25 -4.36 1.15 16.78
C TYR A 25 -4.61 0.06 15.74
N PHE A 26 -5.76 -0.61 15.84
CA PHE A 26 -6.04 -1.77 15.01
C PHE A 26 -7.53 -1.92 14.74
N ARG A 27 -7.84 -2.62 13.65
CA ARG A 27 -9.17 -3.12 13.36
C ARG A 27 -9.31 -4.49 14.01
N ARG A 28 -10.22 -4.62 14.96
CA ARG A 28 -10.56 -5.87 15.61
C ARG A 28 -11.82 -6.44 14.99
N ARG A 29 -11.68 -7.52 14.23
CA ARG A 29 -12.81 -8.20 13.58
C ARG A 29 -13.61 -8.98 14.62
N LEU A 30 -14.93 -8.87 14.55
CA LEU A 30 -15.87 -9.66 15.31
C LEU A 30 -16.39 -10.85 14.48
N ASP A 31 -16.54 -10.64 13.20
CA ASP A 31 -16.91 -11.62 12.16
C ASP A 31 -16.48 -11.08 10.79
N ASP A 32 -16.94 -11.72 9.70
CA ASP A 32 -16.53 -11.36 8.33
C ASP A 32 -16.92 -9.92 7.94
N ALA A 33 -17.95 -9.35 8.55
CA ALA A 33 -18.46 -8.04 8.20
C ALA A 33 -18.36 -7.01 9.32
N ARG A 34 -18.26 -7.43 10.59
CA ARG A 34 -18.31 -6.50 11.73
C ARG A 34 -16.96 -6.36 12.42
N TYR A 35 -16.63 -5.13 12.81
CA TYR A 35 -15.37 -4.84 13.46
C TYR A 35 -15.47 -3.62 14.39
N HIS A 36 -14.48 -3.49 15.26
CA HIS A 36 -14.19 -2.27 16.02
C HIS A 36 -12.88 -1.64 15.57
N ILE A 37 -12.80 -0.32 15.63
CA ILE A 37 -11.51 0.36 15.71
C ILE A 37 -11.15 0.46 17.19
N SER A 38 -10.00 -0.09 17.52
CA SER A 38 -9.56 -0.26 18.90
C SER A 38 -8.17 0.33 19.10
N ARG A 39 -7.88 0.74 20.32
CA ARG A 39 -6.56 1.16 20.78
C ARG A 39 -6.10 0.22 21.88
N TYR A 40 -4.86 -0.19 21.83
CA TYR A 40 -4.19 -0.87 22.92
C TYR A 40 -3.10 0.04 23.47
N ASP A 41 -3.13 0.32 24.76
CA ASP A 41 -2.12 1.08 25.46
C ASP A 41 -0.97 0.16 25.87
N LEU A 42 0.26 0.53 25.50
CA LEU A 42 1.45 -0.31 25.72
C LEU A 42 1.94 -0.28 27.18
N GLU A 43 1.70 0.81 27.90
CA GLU A 43 2.12 0.98 29.29
C GLU A 43 1.13 0.29 30.24
N ASP A 44 -0.14 0.60 30.09
CA ASP A 44 -1.20 0.10 30.97
C ASP A 44 -1.68 -1.31 30.58
N GLN A 45 -1.34 -1.77 29.37
CA GLN A 45 -1.82 -3.03 28.78
C GLN A 45 -3.35 -3.12 28.71
N GLU A 46 -3.99 -1.99 28.46
CA GLU A 46 -5.45 -1.90 28.38
C GLU A 46 -5.90 -1.69 26.93
N GLN A 47 -6.95 -2.44 26.56
CA GLN A 47 -7.63 -2.27 25.28
C GLN A 47 -8.89 -1.43 25.44
N VAL A 48 -9.09 -0.48 24.54
CA VAL A 48 -10.28 0.36 24.46
C VAL A 48 -10.83 0.38 23.04
N ASP A 49 -12.09 0.06 22.86
CA ASP A 49 -12.78 0.23 21.59
C ASP A 49 -13.10 1.73 21.38
N LEU A 50 -12.57 2.31 20.32
CA LEU A 50 -12.83 3.70 19.94
C LEU A 50 -14.20 3.85 19.27
N THR A 51 -14.75 2.74 18.74
CA THR A 51 -16.12 2.68 18.24
C THR A 51 -16.99 1.99 19.30
N PRO A 52 -17.96 2.70 19.93
CA PRO A 52 -18.81 2.13 20.98
C PRO A 52 -19.72 1.00 20.46
N GLU A 53 -20.09 1.08 19.19
CA GLU A 53 -20.81 0.05 18.46
C GLU A 53 -19.92 -0.52 17.36
N ALA A 54 -20.10 -1.79 17.03
CA ALA A 54 -19.39 -2.41 15.94
C ALA A 54 -19.79 -1.75 14.61
N LEU A 55 -18.80 -1.45 13.79
CA LEU A 55 -19.00 -0.98 12.44
C LEU A 55 -19.25 -2.19 11.52
N THR A 56 -20.01 -1.98 10.45
CA THR A 56 -20.28 -2.99 9.44
C THR A 56 -19.65 -2.53 8.12
N ASP A 57 -18.90 -3.44 7.49
CA ASP A 57 -18.29 -3.23 6.18
C ASP A 57 -18.25 -4.57 5.45
N HIS A 58 -19.01 -4.70 4.39
CA HIS A 58 -19.09 -5.91 3.57
C HIS A 58 -18.09 -5.90 2.41
N GLY A 59 -17.44 -4.75 2.19
CA GLY A 59 -16.47 -4.57 1.12
C GLY A 59 -15.06 -5.04 1.48
N PRO A 60 -14.16 -5.09 0.50
CA PRO A 60 -12.75 -5.41 0.71
C PRO A 60 -11.98 -4.27 1.39
N THR A 61 -12.67 -3.21 1.77
CA THR A 61 -12.07 -1.95 2.23
C THR A 61 -11.39 -2.13 3.57
N ARG A 62 -10.13 -1.70 3.64
CA ARG A 62 -9.45 -1.50 4.92
C ARG A 62 -9.64 -0.05 5.36
N PRO A 63 -9.76 0.22 6.67
CA PRO A 63 -9.73 1.58 7.16
C PRO A 63 -8.44 2.31 6.74
N PHE A 64 -8.57 3.55 6.26
CA PHE A 64 -7.41 4.37 5.91
C PHE A 64 -6.91 5.13 7.12
N VAL A 65 -5.60 5.14 7.32
CA VAL A 65 -4.97 6.01 8.32
C VAL A 65 -4.23 7.13 7.63
N ARG A 66 -4.60 8.37 7.97
CA ARG A 66 -3.93 9.54 7.44
C ARG A 66 -3.93 10.67 8.47
N HIS A 67 -2.77 11.30 8.66
CA HIS A 67 -2.59 12.44 9.58
C HIS A 67 -3.18 12.20 10.99
N GLY A 68 -2.97 11.00 11.54
CA GLY A 68 -3.47 10.64 12.87
C GLY A 68 -4.99 10.44 12.96
N ARG A 69 -5.65 10.23 11.84
CA ARG A 69 -7.09 9.92 11.74
C ARG A 69 -7.33 8.61 11.01
N VAL A 70 -8.31 7.86 11.46
CA VAL A 70 -8.82 6.66 10.78
C VAL A 70 -10.09 7.03 10.04
N TYR A 71 -10.14 6.72 8.76
CA TYR A 71 -11.32 6.84 7.90
C TYR A 71 -11.87 5.43 7.66
N CYS A 72 -13.14 5.22 7.94
CA CYS A 72 -13.80 3.92 7.79
C CYS A 72 -15.24 4.06 7.33
N LEU A 73 -15.78 2.98 6.79
CA LEU A 73 -17.17 2.87 6.38
C LEU A 73 -17.97 2.17 7.48
N ASN A 74 -19.26 2.51 7.54
CA ASN A 74 -20.26 1.81 8.35
C ASN A 74 -21.52 1.64 7.49
N GLU A 75 -21.78 0.43 7.08
CA GLU A 75 -22.86 0.07 6.17
C GLU A 75 -24.11 -0.37 6.93
N HIS A 76 -25.23 0.23 6.57
CA HIS A 76 -26.55 -0.13 7.07
C HIS A 76 -27.34 -0.79 5.93
N THR A 77 -27.14 -2.08 5.73
CA THR A 77 -27.73 -2.85 4.63
C THR A 77 -29.23 -2.97 4.75
N GLN A 78 -29.93 -2.76 3.62
CA GLN A 78 -31.36 -3.03 3.43
C GLN A 78 -31.53 -3.90 2.17
N GLU A 79 -32.69 -4.58 2.02
CA GLU A 79 -32.94 -5.52 0.91
C GLU A 79 -32.79 -4.96 -0.53
N GLN A 80 -32.75 -3.64 -0.72
CA GLN A 80 -32.67 -3.00 -2.06
C GLN A 80 -31.63 -1.87 -2.12
N GLY A 81 -30.59 -1.93 -1.33
CA GLY A 81 -29.58 -0.90 -1.18
C GLY A 81 -29.36 -0.57 0.30
N GLY A 82 -28.38 0.22 0.61
CA GLY A 82 -28.03 0.55 1.97
C GLY A 82 -27.60 2.00 2.15
N GLU A 83 -27.69 2.48 3.37
CA GLU A 83 -27.03 3.71 3.76
C GLU A 83 -25.61 3.38 4.23
N THR A 84 -24.62 4.04 3.66
CA THR A 84 -23.21 3.90 4.05
C THR A 84 -22.73 5.22 4.64
N GLU A 85 -22.35 5.19 5.90
CA GLU A 85 -21.75 6.33 6.59
C GLU A 85 -20.22 6.31 6.43
N VAL A 86 -19.65 7.48 6.25
CA VAL A 86 -18.19 7.68 6.32
C VAL A 86 -17.84 8.28 7.65
N LEU A 87 -17.07 7.56 8.43
CA LEU A 87 -16.68 7.93 9.77
C LEU A 87 -15.20 8.27 9.83
N VAL A 88 -14.88 9.31 10.58
CA VAL A 88 -13.51 9.68 10.91
C VAL A 88 -13.31 9.58 12.41
N ILE A 89 -12.25 8.91 12.82
CA ILE A 89 -11.87 8.76 14.21
C ILE A 89 -10.49 9.39 14.39
N ASP A 90 -10.42 10.44 15.21
CA ASP A 90 -9.15 11.03 15.61
C ASP A 90 -8.45 10.09 16.60
N LEU A 91 -7.27 9.61 16.26
CA LEU A 91 -6.59 8.58 17.04
C LEU A 91 -6.12 9.10 18.40
N LEU A 92 -5.76 10.37 18.48
CA LEU A 92 -5.26 10.94 19.73
C LEU A 92 -6.37 11.16 20.75
N SER A 93 -7.48 11.76 20.30
CA SER A 93 -8.61 12.12 21.20
C SER A 93 -9.68 11.02 21.29
N GLY A 94 -9.70 10.07 20.37
CA GLY A 94 -10.79 9.11 20.21
C GLY A 94 -12.09 9.72 19.71
N LYS A 95 -12.08 11.01 19.31
CA LYS A 95 -13.29 11.70 18.82
C LYS A 95 -13.71 11.09 17.48
N ARG A 96 -14.98 10.71 17.42
CA ARG A 96 -15.64 10.19 16.22
C ARG A 96 -16.49 11.29 15.58
N GLU A 97 -16.48 11.36 14.27
CA GLU A 97 -17.27 12.26 13.46
C GLU A 97 -17.78 11.54 12.20
N GLN A 98 -19.07 11.66 11.90
CA GLN A 98 -19.62 11.25 10.62
C GLN A 98 -19.46 12.43 9.66
N ILE A 99 -18.71 12.22 8.58
CA ILE A 99 -18.37 13.27 7.60
C ILE A 99 -19.16 13.15 6.30
N ALA A 100 -19.79 11.99 6.04
CA ALA A 100 -20.67 11.78 4.90
C ALA A 100 -21.64 10.64 5.18
N SER A 101 -22.74 10.61 4.41
CA SER A 101 -23.66 9.50 4.31
C SER A 101 -24.15 9.39 2.86
N PHE A 102 -24.20 8.18 2.34
CA PHE A 102 -24.63 7.89 0.98
C PHE A 102 -25.69 6.79 0.99
N TYR A 103 -26.75 6.99 0.22
CA TYR A 103 -27.58 5.87 -0.19
C TYR A 103 -26.97 5.25 -1.44
N VAL A 104 -26.63 3.97 -1.37
CA VAL A 104 -25.86 3.28 -2.40
C VAL A 104 -26.61 2.06 -2.90
N GLU A 105 -26.69 1.93 -4.22
CA GLU A 105 -27.01 0.67 -4.87
C GLU A 105 -25.70 -0.04 -5.20
N GLY A 106 -25.56 -1.31 -4.81
CA GLY A 106 -24.30 -2.06 -4.93
C GLY A 106 -23.30 -1.74 -3.82
N ASP A 107 -22.05 -2.03 -4.07
CA ASP A 107 -20.95 -1.88 -3.09
C ASP A 107 -20.31 -0.50 -3.20
N LEU A 108 -20.01 0.11 -2.06
CA LEU A 108 -19.24 1.35 -1.97
C LEU A 108 -17.92 1.08 -1.26
N THR A 109 -16.84 1.43 -1.91
CA THR A 109 -15.49 1.29 -1.37
C THR A 109 -14.88 2.68 -1.18
N LEU A 110 -14.40 3.00 0.02
CA LEU A 110 -13.52 4.14 0.21
C LEU A 110 -12.16 3.78 -0.39
N TYR A 111 -11.89 4.34 -1.56
CA TYR A 111 -10.72 4.00 -2.34
C TYR A 111 -9.50 4.82 -1.91
N TRP A 112 -9.74 6.12 -1.62
CA TRP A 112 -8.68 7.01 -1.19
C TRP A 112 -9.12 8.16 -0.31
N VAL A 113 -8.23 8.51 0.61
CA VAL A 113 -8.26 9.77 1.36
C VAL A 113 -7.18 10.68 0.77
N LEU A 114 -7.54 11.57 -0.13
CA LEU A 114 -6.59 12.49 -0.75
C LEU A 114 -6.10 13.52 0.27
N ASN A 115 -7.00 14.09 1.05
CA ASN A 115 -6.72 14.92 2.21
C ASN A 115 -7.97 14.99 3.12
N GLU A 116 -7.97 15.86 4.11
CA GLU A 116 -9.11 16.02 5.03
C GLU A 116 -10.41 16.51 4.37
N ASN A 117 -10.33 17.02 3.15
CA ASN A 117 -11.49 17.57 2.44
C ASN A 117 -11.95 16.73 1.26
N TYR A 118 -11.06 15.88 0.70
CA TYR A 118 -11.34 15.15 -0.52
C TYR A 118 -11.12 13.65 -0.35
N LEU A 119 -12.18 12.90 -0.65
CA LEU A 119 -12.20 11.44 -0.61
C LEU A 119 -12.54 10.89 -1.99
N VAL A 120 -11.95 9.78 -2.36
CA VAL A 120 -12.28 9.05 -3.59
C VAL A 120 -12.97 7.75 -3.24
N PHE A 121 -14.10 7.51 -3.88
CA PHE A 121 -14.89 6.30 -3.72
C PHE A 121 -15.01 5.56 -5.04
N LEU A 122 -15.04 4.24 -4.95
CA LEU A 122 -15.51 3.37 -6.02
C LEU A 122 -16.91 2.89 -5.66
N GLN A 123 -17.79 2.88 -6.65
CA GLN A 123 -19.11 2.29 -6.56
C GLN A 123 -19.24 1.20 -7.60
N THR A 124 -19.48 -0.02 -7.15
CA THR A 124 -19.63 -1.20 -8.00
C THR A 124 -21.07 -1.66 -7.98
N THR A 125 -21.68 -1.66 -9.17
CA THR A 125 -22.98 -2.25 -9.45
C THR A 125 -22.78 -3.33 -10.53
N ASP A 126 -23.43 -3.24 -11.67
CA ASP A 126 -23.06 -4.03 -12.86
C ASP A 126 -21.77 -3.51 -13.52
N THR A 127 -21.39 -2.28 -13.21
CA THR A 127 -20.15 -1.62 -13.66
C THR A 127 -19.52 -0.85 -12.52
N THR A 128 -18.20 -0.68 -12.56
CA THR A 128 -17.45 0.14 -11.59
C THR A 128 -17.41 1.60 -12.04
N SER A 129 -17.67 2.49 -11.13
CA SER A 129 -17.54 3.95 -11.32
C SER A 129 -16.82 4.58 -10.15
N ALA A 130 -16.13 5.69 -10.39
CA ALA A 130 -15.41 6.43 -9.35
C ALA A 130 -15.95 7.85 -9.19
N PHE A 131 -15.91 8.36 -7.97
CA PHE A 131 -16.22 9.76 -7.71
C PHE A 131 -15.36 10.38 -6.63
N LEU A 132 -15.08 11.66 -6.81
CA LEU A 132 -14.49 12.53 -5.80
C LEU A 132 -15.61 13.10 -4.93
N TYR A 133 -15.43 13.07 -3.62
CA TYR A 133 -16.33 13.69 -2.64
C TYR A 133 -15.61 14.82 -1.92
N ASP A 134 -16.19 16.04 -2.01
CA ASP A 134 -15.76 17.18 -1.22
C ASP A 134 -16.56 17.23 0.09
N VAL A 135 -15.87 16.99 1.20
CA VAL A 135 -16.46 16.96 2.55
C VAL A 135 -16.99 18.30 2.99
N LYS A 136 -16.37 19.42 2.56
CA LYS A 136 -16.77 20.77 3.00
C LYS A 136 -18.07 21.25 2.41
N VAL A 137 -18.27 20.96 1.13
CA VAL A 137 -19.46 21.40 0.39
C VAL A 137 -20.46 20.27 0.16
N GLU A 138 -20.14 19.07 0.67
CA GLU A 138 -20.97 17.86 0.57
C GLU A 138 -21.37 17.55 -0.89
N SER A 139 -20.40 17.70 -1.79
CA SER A 139 -20.62 17.49 -3.21
C SER A 139 -19.86 16.30 -3.76
N ARG A 140 -20.45 15.67 -4.79
CA ARG A 140 -19.95 14.48 -5.47
C ARG A 140 -19.65 14.84 -6.92
N GLN A 141 -18.45 14.50 -7.40
CA GLN A 141 -18.03 14.70 -8.78
C GLN A 141 -17.53 13.38 -9.38
N THR A 142 -18.15 12.93 -10.48
CA THR A 142 -17.72 11.72 -11.16
C THR A 142 -16.31 11.87 -11.73
N ILE A 143 -15.45 10.91 -11.43
CA ILE A 143 -14.14 10.76 -12.06
C ILE A 143 -14.39 10.05 -13.39
N ARG A 144 -13.95 10.68 -14.49
CA ARG A 144 -14.19 10.16 -15.85
C ARG A 144 -12.97 9.48 -16.44
N ASP A 145 -11.79 9.72 -15.87
CA ASP A 145 -10.55 9.13 -16.34
C ASP A 145 -10.42 7.70 -15.81
N PRO A 146 -10.52 6.69 -16.67
CA PRO A 146 -10.46 5.29 -16.27
C PRO A 146 -9.12 4.88 -15.65
N ARG A 147 -8.04 5.59 -15.94
CA ARG A 147 -6.73 5.35 -15.32
C ARG A 147 -6.76 5.42 -13.80
N LEU A 148 -7.77 6.07 -13.21
CA LEU A 148 -7.92 6.19 -11.76
C LEU A 148 -8.81 5.09 -11.13
N TYR A 149 -9.55 4.28 -11.88
CA TYR A 149 -10.46 3.31 -11.27
C TYR A 149 -10.64 2.00 -12.04
N GLY A 150 -10.21 1.95 -13.26
CA GLY A 150 -10.61 0.87 -14.15
C GLY A 150 -9.90 -0.47 -13.97
N MET A 151 -8.79 -0.50 -13.29
CA MET A 151 -8.02 -1.74 -13.15
C MET A 151 -8.48 -2.64 -12.00
N THR A 152 -9.49 -2.26 -11.24
CA THR A 152 -10.01 -3.08 -10.13
C THR A 152 -10.68 -4.36 -10.60
N GLU A 153 -11.18 -4.41 -11.83
CA GLU A 153 -11.87 -5.60 -12.39
C GLU A 153 -10.90 -6.71 -12.83
N ASN A 154 -9.62 -6.40 -13.07
CA ASN A 154 -8.67 -7.35 -13.66
C ASN A 154 -7.58 -7.86 -12.71
N TYR A 155 -7.78 -7.84 -11.39
CA TYR A 155 -6.84 -8.37 -10.38
C TYR A 155 -5.42 -7.76 -10.39
N ARG A 156 -5.20 -6.62 -11.01
CA ARG A 156 -3.94 -5.91 -10.93
C ARG A 156 -4.07 -4.75 -9.96
N GLU A 157 -3.29 -4.82 -8.90
CA GLU A 157 -3.21 -3.74 -7.93
C GLU A 157 -2.74 -2.47 -8.63
N LEU A 158 -3.65 -1.49 -8.75
CA LEU A 158 -3.26 -0.14 -9.08
C LEU A 158 -2.51 0.43 -7.91
N TYR A 159 -1.24 0.66 -8.12
CA TYR A 159 -0.44 1.36 -7.14
C TYR A 159 -0.60 2.86 -7.37
N PHE A 160 -1.38 3.46 -6.51
CA PHE A 160 -1.45 4.89 -6.40
C PHE A 160 -0.79 5.29 -5.10
N PHE A 161 0.12 6.22 -5.20
CA PHE A 161 0.80 6.74 -4.03
C PHE A 161 0.59 8.22 -3.97
N LEU A 162 0.21 8.67 -2.81
CA LEU A 162 0.23 10.08 -2.48
C LEU A 162 1.60 10.37 -1.88
N VAL A 163 2.35 11.21 -2.55
CA VAL A 163 3.72 11.54 -2.20
C VAL A 163 3.86 13.03 -1.92
N THR A 164 4.79 13.40 -1.05
CA THR A 164 5.08 14.80 -0.73
C THR A 164 6.51 15.12 -1.14
N LEU A 165 6.67 15.91 -2.20
CA LEU A 165 7.96 16.36 -2.67
C LEU A 165 8.06 17.86 -2.51
N GLU A 166 9.11 18.35 -1.83
CA GLU A 166 9.32 19.79 -1.58
C GLU A 166 8.06 20.51 -1.04
N ASP A 167 7.43 19.91 -0.02
CA ASP A 167 6.20 20.41 0.62
C ASP A 167 4.97 20.47 -0.32
N LYS A 168 5.01 19.84 -1.49
CA LYS A 168 3.87 19.72 -2.40
C LYS A 168 3.40 18.28 -2.50
N GLU A 169 2.10 18.12 -2.54
CA GLU A 169 1.47 16.80 -2.68
C GLU A 169 1.27 16.44 -4.16
N TYR A 170 1.64 15.20 -4.50
CA TYR A 170 1.47 14.62 -5.83
C TYR A 170 0.79 13.27 -5.72
N ILE A 171 0.13 12.88 -6.79
CA ILE A 171 -0.27 11.50 -7.04
C ILE A 171 0.72 10.90 -8.02
N VAL A 172 1.24 9.74 -7.66
CA VAL A 172 2.03 8.90 -8.54
C VAL A 172 1.26 7.61 -8.77
N CYS A 173 1.13 7.18 -10.01
CA CYS A 173 0.48 5.93 -10.35
C CYS A 173 1.19 5.22 -11.49
N ASN A 174 1.10 3.91 -11.51
CA ASN A 174 1.40 3.13 -12.70
C ASN A 174 0.10 2.89 -13.50
N ALA A 175 0.17 2.99 -14.80
CA ALA A 175 -0.97 2.77 -15.67
C ALA A 175 -0.55 2.01 -16.92
N ARG A 176 -1.30 0.97 -17.24
CA ARG A 176 -1.31 0.32 -18.54
C ARG A 176 -2.48 0.89 -19.32
N LEU A 177 -2.19 1.90 -20.10
CA LEU A 177 -3.23 2.71 -20.74
C LEU A 177 -4.06 1.93 -21.74
N ASP A 178 -3.48 0.94 -22.42
CA ASP A 178 -4.12 0.28 -23.55
C ASP A 178 -4.83 -1.03 -23.20
N GLU A 179 -4.52 -1.68 -22.07
CA GLU A 179 -5.34 -2.81 -21.61
C GLU A 179 -6.79 -2.37 -21.33
N PHE A 180 -6.97 -1.13 -20.94
CA PHE A 180 -8.25 -0.54 -20.61
C PHE A 180 -9.12 -0.32 -21.83
N SER A 181 -8.56 0.34 -22.84
CA SER A 181 -9.19 0.53 -24.14
C SER A 181 -9.34 -0.80 -24.89
N PHE A 182 -8.47 -1.76 -24.62
CA PHE A 182 -8.49 -3.07 -25.29
C PHE A 182 -9.74 -3.88 -24.92
N TYR A 183 -10.05 -4.03 -23.63
CA TYR A 183 -11.23 -4.82 -23.23
C TYR A 183 -12.53 -4.14 -23.65
N ASP A 184 -12.67 -2.85 -23.49
CA ASP A 184 -13.82 -2.09 -23.95
C ASP A 184 -13.95 -2.16 -25.48
N ALA A 185 -12.84 -2.07 -26.19
CA ALA A 185 -12.82 -2.17 -27.64
C ALA A 185 -13.09 -3.60 -28.13
N LEU A 186 -12.66 -4.60 -27.38
CA LEU A 186 -12.95 -6.02 -27.63
C LEU A 186 -14.43 -6.32 -27.41
N GLU A 187 -15.01 -5.90 -26.28
CA GLU A 187 -16.43 -6.09 -25.96
C GLU A 187 -17.34 -5.34 -26.93
N SER A 188 -16.92 -4.15 -27.35
CA SER A 188 -17.66 -3.38 -28.37
C SER A 188 -17.45 -3.89 -29.80
N GLY A 189 -16.53 -4.85 -29.98
CA GLY A 189 -16.19 -5.41 -31.31
C GLY A 189 -15.41 -4.44 -32.23
N VAL A 190 -14.81 -3.41 -31.67
CA VAL A 190 -13.96 -2.45 -32.40
C VAL A 190 -12.62 -3.06 -32.77
N ILE A 191 -12.10 -3.95 -31.90
CA ILE A 191 -10.88 -4.73 -32.14
C ILE A 191 -11.16 -6.22 -32.03
N SER A 192 -10.29 -7.04 -32.62
CA SER A 192 -10.30 -8.49 -32.54
C SER A 192 -9.33 -8.98 -31.47
N PRO A 193 -9.56 -10.15 -30.83
CA PRO A 193 -8.59 -10.78 -29.93
C PRO A 193 -7.22 -11.03 -30.56
N GLU A 194 -7.12 -10.98 -31.87
CA GLU A 194 -5.88 -11.18 -32.65
C GLU A 194 -5.14 -9.87 -32.94
N ASP A 195 -5.74 -8.71 -32.60
CA ASP A 195 -5.09 -7.43 -32.82
C ASP A 195 -3.93 -7.24 -31.82
N PRO A 196 -2.84 -6.59 -32.23
CA PRO A 196 -1.70 -6.38 -31.33
C PRO A 196 -2.11 -5.48 -30.16
N ILE A 197 -1.81 -5.93 -28.96
CA ILE A 197 -2.03 -5.20 -27.70
C ILE A 197 -0.78 -4.39 -27.39
N ASP A 198 -0.92 -3.12 -27.02
CA ASP A 198 0.16 -2.37 -26.40
C ASP A 198 0.22 -2.75 -24.91
N HIS A 199 1.23 -3.52 -24.54
CA HIS A 199 1.50 -3.94 -23.16
C HIS A 199 2.33 -2.92 -22.39
N SER A 200 2.49 -1.70 -22.90
CA SER A 200 3.31 -0.71 -22.24
C SER A 200 2.75 -0.29 -20.88
N GLU A 201 3.61 -0.23 -19.89
CA GLU A 201 3.29 0.31 -18.57
C GLU A 201 3.96 1.67 -18.38
N SER A 202 3.21 2.64 -17.88
CA SER A 202 3.70 4.00 -17.65
C SER A 202 3.60 4.36 -16.18
N LEU A 203 4.67 4.95 -15.66
CA LEU A 203 4.66 5.63 -14.39
C LEU A 203 4.28 7.09 -14.61
N LEU A 204 3.20 7.51 -13.97
CA LEU A 204 2.59 8.82 -14.15
C LEU A 204 2.66 9.62 -12.86
N ILE A 205 2.77 10.96 -12.98
CA ILE A 205 2.71 11.88 -11.83
C ILE A 205 1.80 13.07 -12.15
N ALA A 206 1.04 13.51 -11.15
CA ALA A 206 0.28 14.77 -11.24
C ALA A 206 0.28 15.51 -9.89
N PRO A 207 0.38 16.85 -9.87
CA PRO A 207 0.16 17.62 -8.64
C PRO A 207 -1.28 17.40 -8.14
N LEU A 208 -1.42 17.04 -6.87
CA LEU A 208 -2.73 16.74 -6.28
C LEU A 208 -3.75 17.89 -6.45
N PRO A 209 -3.42 19.17 -6.21
CA PRO A 209 -4.38 20.25 -6.41
C PRO A 209 -4.88 20.36 -7.86
N THR A 210 -3.99 20.17 -8.84
CA THR A 210 -4.35 20.20 -10.28
C THR A 210 -5.31 19.09 -10.62
N LEU A 211 -5.05 17.88 -10.11
CA LEU A 211 -5.90 16.72 -10.33
C LEU A 211 -7.32 16.95 -9.77
N ILE A 212 -7.41 17.47 -8.55
CA ILE A 212 -8.71 17.81 -7.92
C ILE A 212 -9.48 18.82 -8.77
N GLU A 213 -8.83 19.92 -9.17
CA GLU A 213 -9.46 20.95 -10.03
C GLU A 213 -9.96 20.38 -11.37
N GLU A 214 -9.22 19.49 -11.98
CA GLU A 214 -9.60 18.85 -13.24
C GLU A 214 -10.78 17.91 -13.07
N ILE A 215 -10.82 17.12 -12.00
CA ILE A 215 -11.96 16.26 -11.66
C ILE A 215 -13.21 17.12 -11.40
N GLU A 216 -13.11 18.21 -10.62
CA GLU A 216 -14.21 19.12 -10.34
C GLU A 216 -14.79 19.76 -11.62
N ARG A 217 -13.93 20.02 -12.62
CA ARG A 217 -14.36 20.52 -13.94
C ARG A 217 -14.91 19.44 -14.86
N GLY A 218 -14.84 18.16 -14.46
CA GLY A 218 -15.32 17.02 -15.23
C GLY A 218 -14.44 16.72 -16.45
N VAL A 219 -13.13 16.93 -16.36
CA VAL A 219 -12.18 16.60 -17.41
C VAL A 219 -12.15 15.08 -17.60
N GLU A 220 -12.19 14.62 -18.85
CA GLU A 220 -12.20 13.19 -19.20
C GLU A 220 -10.81 12.57 -19.18
N HIS A 221 -9.79 13.36 -19.52
CA HIS A 221 -8.38 12.93 -19.52
C HIS A 221 -7.59 13.86 -18.62
N LEU A 222 -7.24 13.37 -17.44
CA LEU A 222 -6.50 14.12 -16.43
C LEU A 222 -5.04 14.33 -16.85
N SER A 223 -4.48 15.47 -16.47
CA SER A 223 -3.15 15.90 -16.87
C SER A 223 -2.07 15.22 -16.03
N PHE A 224 -1.64 14.05 -16.45
CA PHE A 224 -0.48 13.37 -15.89
C PHE A 224 0.77 13.62 -16.76
N ALA A 225 1.90 13.83 -16.10
CA ALA A 225 3.20 13.74 -16.73
C ALA A 225 3.71 12.30 -16.66
N THR A 226 4.31 11.80 -17.71
CA THR A 226 4.95 10.48 -17.74
C THR A 226 6.37 10.59 -17.22
N LEU A 227 6.66 9.87 -16.13
CA LEU A 227 8.00 9.77 -15.57
C LEU A 227 8.83 8.68 -16.25
N LEU A 228 8.20 7.52 -16.44
CA LEU A 228 8.84 6.36 -17.06
C LEU A 228 7.81 5.63 -17.93
N LYS A 229 8.24 5.12 -19.08
CA LYS A 229 7.44 4.23 -19.92
C LYS A 229 8.23 2.97 -20.23
N LEU A 230 7.63 1.81 -19.94
CA LEU A 230 8.12 0.49 -20.31
C LEU A 230 7.31 -0.01 -21.50
N GLU A 231 7.98 -0.61 -22.50
CA GLU A 231 7.33 -1.00 -23.76
C GLU A 231 7.26 -2.51 -23.98
N GLY A 232 7.83 -3.30 -23.05
CA GLY A 232 7.85 -4.75 -23.16
C GLY A 232 6.59 -5.40 -22.60
N GLU A 233 6.17 -6.50 -23.23
CA GLU A 233 5.18 -7.41 -22.66
C GLU A 233 5.74 -8.02 -21.37
N GLY A 234 5.00 -7.91 -20.27
CA GLY A 234 5.45 -8.37 -18.95
C GLY A 234 6.38 -7.40 -18.19
N ASP A 235 6.79 -6.28 -18.80
CA ASP A 235 7.49 -5.23 -18.09
C ASP A 235 6.58 -4.61 -17.03
N THR A 236 7.11 -4.37 -15.82
CA THR A 236 6.36 -3.77 -14.72
C THR A 236 7.17 -2.68 -14.02
N VAL A 237 6.46 -1.72 -13.42
CA VAL A 237 7.08 -0.69 -12.60
C VAL A 237 6.48 -0.71 -11.21
N GLN A 238 7.32 -0.58 -10.18
CA GLN A 238 6.90 -0.55 -8.78
C GLN A 238 7.46 0.70 -8.08
N TYR A 239 6.58 1.42 -7.39
CA TYR A 239 7.00 2.46 -6.48
C TYR A 239 7.52 1.85 -5.19
N LEU A 240 8.68 2.28 -4.71
CA LEU A 240 9.32 1.77 -3.50
C LEU A 240 9.23 2.74 -2.32
N GLY A 241 9.30 4.04 -2.58
CA GLY A 241 9.24 5.04 -1.52
C GLY A 241 9.81 6.40 -1.91
N GLU A 242 9.92 7.27 -0.93
CA GLU A 242 10.54 8.59 -1.04
C GLU A 242 11.82 8.65 -0.22
N GLN A 243 12.83 9.32 -0.75
CA GLN A 243 14.04 9.58 -0.01
C GLN A 243 14.69 10.89 -0.43
N GLU A 244 14.96 11.76 0.55
CA GLU A 244 15.70 13.01 0.34
C GLU A 244 15.17 13.85 -0.84
N GLY A 245 13.82 13.90 -0.99
CA GLY A 245 13.16 14.64 -2.06
C GLY A 245 13.14 13.94 -3.42
N HIS A 246 13.49 12.65 -3.47
CA HIS A 246 13.43 11.82 -4.67
C HIS A 246 12.42 10.69 -4.49
N LEU A 247 11.79 10.31 -5.59
CA LEU A 247 10.98 9.10 -5.67
C LEU A 247 11.88 7.93 -6.09
N ILE A 248 11.72 6.80 -5.43
CA ILE A 248 12.48 5.58 -5.70
C ILE A 248 11.56 4.56 -6.35
N PHE A 249 11.97 4.03 -7.47
CA PHE A 249 11.23 3.03 -8.25
C PHE A 249 12.10 1.87 -8.65
N SER A 250 11.47 0.72 -8.83
CA SER A 250 12.04 -0.35 -9.63
C SER A 250 11.26 -0.54 -10.93
N ALA A 251 11.92 -1.02 -11.95
CA ALA A 251 11.33 -1.43 -13.22
C ALA A 251 11.86 -2.80 -13.61
N TYR A 252 10.98 -3.78 -13.65
CA TYR A 252 11.29 -5.09 -14.17
C TYR A 252 11.11 -5.13 -15.68
N THR A 253 12.10 -5.68 -16.39
CA THR A 253 12.04 -5.90 -17.83
C THR A 253 12.08 -7.40 -18.12
N ASP A 254 10.93 -7.94 -18.54
CA ASP A 254 10.74 -9.39 -18.71
C ASP A 254 11.69 -9.98 -19.75
N ARG A 255 11.83 -9.33 -20.92
CA ARG A 255 12.71 -9.81 -21.99
C ARG A 255 14.17 -9.96 -21.58
N LEU A 256 14.66 -9.09 -20.71
CA LEU A 256 16.05 -9.10 -20.22
C LEU A 256 16.16 -9.83 -18.89
N ASN A 257 15.05 -10.10 -18.24
CA ASN A 257 14.99 -10.65 -16.88
C ASN A 257 15.82 -9.80 -15.90
N GLU A 258 15.65 -8.48 -15.98
CA GLU A 258 16.40 -7.50 -15.20
C GLU A 258 15.45 -6.64 -14.36
N GLU A 259 15.89 -6.28 -13.16
CA GLU A 259 15.29 -5.23 -12.33
C GLU A 259 16.22 -4.02 -12.33
N ILE A 260 15.67 -2.86 -12.65
CA ILE A 260 16.41 -1.60 -12.71
C ILE A 260 15.84 -0.65 -11.66
N PHE A 261 16.69 -0.12 -10.81
CA PHE A 261 16.28 0.84 -9.77
C PHE A 261 16.56 2.27 -10.24
N TYR A 262 15.54 3.11 -10.12
CA TYR A 262 15.57 4.50 -10.55
C TYR A 262 15.34 5.44 -9.37
N ARG A 263 15.99 6.58 -9.44
CA ARG A 263 15.74 7.75 -8.63
C ARG A 263 15.22 8.86 -9.50
N ILE A 264 14.09 9.44 -9.13
CA ILE A 264 13.40 10.48 -9.92
C ILE A 264 13.21 11.70 -9.03
N ASP A 265 13.67 12.87 -9.48
CA ASP A 265 13.49 14.14 -8.78
C ASP A 265 12.20 14.88 -9.19
N THR A 266 11.94 16.02 -8.59
CA THR A 266 10.76 16.87 -8.87
C THR A 266 10.74 17.46 -10.29
N GLU A 267 11.87 17.51 -10.96
CA GLU A 267 12.00 17.98 -12.34
C GLU A 267 11.79 16.85 -13.36
N ALA A 268 11.38 15.66 -12.88
CA ALA A 268 11.24 14.43 -13.66
C ALA A 268 12.54 13.96 -14.33
N SER A 269 13.69 14.30 -13.74
CA SER A 269 14.97 13.73 -14.11
C SER A 269 15.06 12.31 -13.58
N VAL A 270 15.25 11.35 -14.48
CA VAL A 270 15.31 9.92 -14.18
C VAL A 270 16.76 9.47 -14.18
N GLU A 271 17.24 8.97 -13.05
CA GLU A 271 18.60 8.44 -12.88
C GLU A 271 18.54 6.94 -12.56
N GLU A 272 19.20 6.11 -13.38
CA GLU A 272 19.44 4.72 -13.04
C GLU A 272 20.49 4.63 -11.92
N VAL A 273 20.14 4.00 -10.82
CA VAL A 273 21.03 3.88 -9.64
C VAL A 273 21.65 2.49 -9.55
N ALA A 274 20.87 1.47 -9.84
CA ALA A 274 21.32 0.07 -9.74
C ALA A 274 20.56 -0.81 -10.72
N ARG A 275 21.11 -1.99 -11.00
CA ARG A 275 20.51 -3.01 -11.86
C ARG A 275 20.81 -4.39 -11.34
N ILE A 276 19.84 -5.29 -11.38
CA ILE A 276 19.95 -6.69 -11.01
C ILE A 276 19.64 -7.55 -12.22
N GLN A 277 20.45 -8.58 -12.45
CA GLN A 277 20.17 -9.64 -13.41
C GLN A 277 19.57 -10.82 -12.66
N TRP A 278 18.25 -11.03 -12.81
CA TRP A 278 17.54 -12.06 -12.05
C TRP A 278 17.94 -13.51 -12.38
N SER A 279 18.57 -13.76 -13.51
CA SER A 279 19.12 -15.09 -13.81
C SER A 279 20.11 -15.60 -12.76
N ASP A 280 20.67 -14.70 -11.96
CA ASP A 280 21.68 -14.97 -10.95
C ASP A 280 21.06 -15.26 -9.56
N TYR A 281 19.73 -15.08 -9.41
CA TYR A 281 19.04 -15.13 -8.14
C TYR A 281 17.85 -16.10 -8.13
N GLU A 282 17.51 -16.59 -6.93
CA GLU A 282 16.29 -17.33 -6.63
C GLU A 282 16.02 -17.24 -5.12
N PRO A 283 14.83 -16.87 -4.63
CA PRO A 283 13.68 -16.40 -5.40
C PRO A 283 13.91 -15.01 -6.03
N LEU A 284 13.05 -14.68 -6.99
CA LEU A 284 13.04 -13.36 -7.65
C LEU A 284 12.29 -12.35 -6.79
N ASP A 285 12.89 -11.94 -5.69
CA ASP A 285 12.28 -10.98 -4.76
C ASP A 285 13.33 -10.14 -4.06
N PHE A 286 12.93 -8.94 -3.66
CA PHE A 286 13.74 -8.03 -2.89
C PHE A 286 12.91 -7.26 -1.85
N THR A 287 13.56 -6.78 -0.81
CA THR A 287 12.96 -5.86 0.17
C THR A 287 13.65 -4.51 0.07
N TYR A 288 12.86 -3.44 0.06
CA TYR A 288 13.36 -2.07 0.11
C TYR A 288 13.31 -1.51 1.52
N ASP A 289 14.42 -0.94 1.97
CA ASP A 289 14.53 -0.16 3.22
C ASP A 289 14.54 1.33 2.89
N ASP A 290 13.47 2.03 3.26
CA ASP A 290 13.24 3.45 2.99
C ASP A 290 14.16 4.38 3.81
N VAL A 291 14.66 3.93 4.96
CA VAL A 291 15.52 4.73 5.84
C VAL A 291 16.95 4.80 5.33
N GLU A 292 17.52 3.65 4.96
CA GLU A 292 18.89 3.56 4.48
C GLU A 292 18.97 3.61 2.95
N SER A 293 17.83 3.59 2.25
CA SER A 293 17.74 3.46 0.79
C SER A 293 18.53 2.27 0.26
N THR A 294 18.24 1.13 0.81
CA THR A 294 18.90 -0.10 0.45
C THR A 294 17.91 -1.12 -0.09
N ILE A 295 18.36 -1.87 -1.07
CA ILE A 295 17.68 -3.08 -1.55
C ILE A 295 18.37 -4.26 -0.93
N PHE A 296 17.57 -5.16 -0.38
CA PHE A 296 18.02 -6.43 0.15
C PHE A 296 17.45 -7.57 -0.69
N ILE A 297 18.33 -8.43 -1.20
CA ILE A 297 17.98 -9.55 -2.07
C ILE A 297 18.41 -10.83 -1.37
N VAL A 298 17.46 -11.75 -1.18
CA VAL A 298 17.74 -13.12 -0.75
C VAL A 298 18.16 -13.96 -1.96
N ASN A 299 19.26 -14.67 -1.85
CA ASN A 299 19.75 -15.53 -2.93
C ASN A 299 19.95 -16.96 -2.44
N ASP A 300 18.97 -17.82 -2.68
CA ASP A 300 19.01 -19.23 -2.26
C ASP A 300 19.89 -20.12 -3.15
N ARG A 301 20.28 -19.64 -4.34
CA ARG A 301 21.13 -20.44 -5.26
C ARG A 301 22.57 -20.58 -4.81
N SER A 302 23.07 -19.66 -3.99
CA SER A 302 24.49 -19.59 -3.64
C SER A 302 24.73 -19.68 -2.13
N GLU A 303 24.52 -20.85 -1.52
CA GLU A 303 24.91 -21.13 -0.13
C GLU A 303 24.62 -19.96 0.85
N HIS A 304 23.38 -19.45 0.83
CA HIS A 304 22.92 -18.38 1.74
C HIS A 304 23.63 -17.03 1.56
N HIS A 305 23.82 -16.58 0.34
CA HIS A 305 24.30 -15.22 0.11
C HIS A 305 23.15 -14.26 -0.07
N HIS A 306 23.18 -13.20 0.74
CA HIS A 306 22.34 -12.02 0.58
C HIS A 306 23.12 -10.92 -0.10
N GLU A 307 22.50 -10.20 -1.03
CA GLU A 307 23.06 -9.00 -1.61
C GLU A 307 22.33 -7.77 -1.09
N VAL A 308 23.09 -6.80 -0.60
CA VAL A 308 22.56 -5.49 -0.20
C VAL A 308 23.08 -4.44 -1.17
N ILE A 309 22.15 -3.68 -1.77
CA ILE A 309 22.47 -2.61 -2.72
C ILE A 309 22.07 -1.29 -2.09
N ASN A 310 23.04 -0.38 -1.95
CA ASN A 310 22.78 0.97 -1.47
C ASN A 310 22.37 1.85 -2.67
N LEU A 311 21.11 2.32 -2.69
CA LEU A 311 20.59 3.13 -3.78
C LEU A 311 21.07 4.59 -3.78
N ARG A 312 21.73 5.06 -2.71
CA ARG A 312 22.33 6.40 -2.71
C ARG A 312 23.59 6.51 -3.56
N ASN A 313 24.33 5.42 -3.68
CA ASN A 313 25.63 5.44 -4.33
C ASN A 313 25.93 4.21 -5.20
N GLY A 314 24.97 3.29 -5.34
CA GLY A 314 25.12 2.05 -6.12
C GLY A 314 26.10 1.04 -5.52
N ALA A 315 26.57 1.24 -4.29
CA ALA A 315 27.47 0.30 -3.64
C ALA A 315 26.76 -1.02 -3.32
N ARG A 316 27.46 -2.15 -3.49
CA ARG A 316 26.96 -3.49 -3.26
C ARG A 316 27.76 -4.21 -2.21
N PHE A 317 27.08 -4.93 -1.34
CA PHE A 317 27.66 -5.73 -0.28
C PHE A 317 27.07 -7.15 -0.36
N LEU A 318 27.92 -8.15 -0.21
CA LEU A 318 27.51 -9.53 -0.07
C LEU A 318 27.53 -9.89 1.41
N ASP A 319 26.39 -10.33 1.93
CA ASP A 319 26.28 -10.88 3.26
C ASP A 319 26.20 -12.41 3.19
N LYS A 320 26.76 -13.11 4.16
CA LYS A 320 26.84 -14.57 4.21
C LYS A 320 25.85 -15.20 5.18
N GLU A 321 25.20 -14.40 5.99
CA GLU A 321 24.26 -14.89 7.00
C GLU A 321 22.86 -15.10 6.38
N PRO A 322 22.12 -16.12 6.82
CA PRO A 322 20.82 -16.49 6.25
C PRO A 322 19.68 -15.62 6.81
N PHE A 323 19.68 -14.32 6.50
CA PHE A 323 18.59 -13.44 6.91
C PHE A 323 17.50 -13.38 5.83
N GLU A 324 16.25 -13.29 6.25
CA GLU A 324 15.10 -13.22 5.34
C GLU A 324 14.74 -11.79 4.97
N ARG A 325 14.98 -10.82 5.87
CA ARG A 325 14.70 -9.41 5.61
C ARG A 325 15.65 -8.47 6.34
N VAL A 326 15.94 -7.33 5.71
CA VAL A 326 16.52 -6.14 6.34
C VAL A 326 15.40 -5.12 6.51
N LEU A 327 15.24 -4.60 7.72
CA LEU A 327 14.36 -3.49 8.00
C LEU A 327 15.19 -2.31 8.51
N ARG A 328 15.09 -1.18 7.81
CA ARG A 328 15.77 0.09 8.15
C ARG A 328 17.27 -0.04 8.35
N GLY A 329 17.93 -0.92 7.57
CA GLY A 329 19.39 -1.11 7.55
C GLY A 329 20.07 -1.48 8.87
N ARG A 330 19.29 -1.67 9.94
CA ARG A 330 19.83 -1.91 11.29
C ARG A 330 19.52 -3.28 11.86
N PHE A 331 18.44 -3.90 11.41
CA PHE A 331 17.96 -5.15 11.98
C PHE A 331 17.67 -6.15 10.87
N TYR A 332 18.22 -7.32 11.06
CA TYR A 332 17.97 -8.48 10.23
C TYR A 332 16.94 -9.34 10.95
N LEU A 333 15.90 -9.75 10.23
CA LEU A 333 14.84 -10.58 10.75
C LEU A 333 14.99 -11.97 10.20
N HIS A 334 14.85 -12.95 11.07
CA HIS A 334 14.74 -14.35 10.68
C HIS A 334 13.44 -14.92 11.24
N GLU A 335 12.63 -15.49 10.37
CA GLU A 335 11.40 -16.18 10.72
C GLU A 335 11.60 -17.66 10.43
N ALA A 336 11.65 -18.48 11.46
CA ALA A 336 11.73 -19.93 11.30
C ALA A 336 10.31 -20.45 11.00
N ILE A 337 10.00 -20.70 9.74
CA ILE A 337 8.79 -21.40 9.30
C ILE A 337 9.22 -22.77 8.80
N GLY A 338 8.79 -23.82 9.49
CA GLY A 338 9.00 -25.19 9.06
C GLY A 338 7.86 -26.07 9.52
N ASP A 339 7.59 -27.18 8.83
CA ASP A 339 6.46 -28.07 9.10
C ASP A 339 6.40 -28.60 10.55
N ASP A 340 7.52 -28.53 11.30
CA ASP A 340 7.65 -28.96 12.69
C ASP A 340 8.28 -27.88 13.61
N ALA A 341 8.54 -26.64 13.11
CA ALA A 341 9.15 -25.57 13.89
C ALA A 341 8.09 -24.60 14.43
N GLU A 342 8.19 -24.26 15.69
CA GLU A 342 7.36 -23.19 16.26
C GLU A 342 7.77 -21.84 15.61
N PRO A 343 6.80 -21.02 15.15
CA PRO A 343 7.09 -19.73 14.55
C PRO A 343 7.92 -18.85 15.47
N MET A 344 9.00 -18.31 14.96
CA MET A 344 9.92 -17.53 15.77
C MET A 344 10.43 -16.33 14.99
N VAL A 345 10.43 -15.17 15.63
CA VAL A 345 11.03 -13.94 15.10
C VAL A 345 12.29 -13.63 15.86
N THR A 346 13.43 -13.59 15.18
CA THR A 346 14.72 -13.17 15.78
C THR A 346 15.19 -11.90 15.10
N VAL A 347 15.56 -10.91 15.89
CA VAL A 347 16.04 -9.61 15.43
C VAL A 347 17.51 -9.47 15.75
N TYR A 348 18.29 -9.11 14.74
CA TYR A 348 19.73 -8.90 14.83
C TYR A 348 20.06 -7.43 14.58
N ASP A 349 21.22 -6.97 15.08
CA ASP A 349 21.76 -5.67 14.72
C ASP A 349 22.61 -5.74 13.45
N ALA A 350 23.12 -4.58 13.02
CA ALA A 350 23.95 -4.48 11.82
C ALA A 350 25.29 -5.23 11.92
N GLU A 351 25.73 -5.59 13.13
CA GLU A 351 26.89 -6.42 13.40
C GLU A 351 26.55 -7.91 13.56
N HIS A 352 25.33 -8.31 13.21
CA HIS A 352 24.80 -9.68 13.28
C HIS A 352 24.73 -10.26 14.70
N ASN A 353 24.64 -9.43 15.73
CA ASN A 353 24.39 -9.91 17.07
C ASN A 353 22.88 -10.02 17.31
N GLU A 354 22.45 -11.17 17.81
CA GLU A 354 21.05 -11.34 18.26
C GLU A 354 20.72 -10.31 19.34
N ARG A 355 19.66 -9.54 19.12
CA ARG A 355 19.17 -8.52 20.04
C ARG A 355 17.90 -8.94 20.74
N TYR A 356 17.00 -9.56 19.99
CA TYR A 356 15.71 -10.02 20.52
C TYR A 356 15.34 -11.33 19.88
N ARG A 357 14.63 -12.18 20.66
CA ARG A 357 14.06 -13.42 20.18
C ARG A 357 12.63 -13.54 20.74
N PHE A 358 11.69 -13.78 19.84
CA PHE A 358 10.26 -13.93 20.17
C PHE A 358 9.79 -15.28 19.66
N GLU A 359 9.46 -16.17 20.58
CA GLU A 359 8.89 -17.50 20.29
C GLU A 359 7.38 -17.36 20.09
N ASP A 360 6.77 -18.26 19.30
CA ASP A 360 5.34 -18.25 18.98
C ASP A 360 4.87 -16.90 18.42
N ALA A 361 5.68 -16.30 17.57
CA ALA A 361 5.49 -14.94 17.11
C ALA A 361 5.64 -14.81 15.60
N TYR A 362 4.90 -13.85 15.05
CA TYR A 362 5.12 -13.29 13.73
C TYR A 362 5.22 -11.76 13.83
N TYR A 363 5.53 -11.10 12.73
CA TYR A 363 5.67 -9.64 12.72
C TYR A 363 4.89 -8.99 11.59
N VAL A 364 4.55 -7.73 11.81
CA VAL A 364 4.07 -6.81 10.78
C VAL A 364 4.85 -5.51 10.86
N THR A 365 5.02 -4.84 9.72
CA THR A 365 5.63 -3.51 9.67
C THR A 365 4.54 -2.48 9.47
N VAL A 366 4.40 -1.54 10.39
CA VAL A 366 3.36 -0.50 10.34
C VAL A 366 3.94 0.83 10.74
N SER A 367 3.72 1.85 9.93
CA SER A 367 4.22 3.22 10.19
C SER A 367 5.74 3.26 10.45
N GLY A 368 6.47 2.32 9.84
CA GLY A 368 7.90 2.19 10.02
C GLY A 368 8.35 1.55 11.33
N GLU A 369 7.45 1.03 12.15
CA GLU A 369 7.75 0.27 13.36
C GLU A 369 7.55 -1.23 13.13
N LEU A 370 8.35 -2.04 13.82
CA LEU A 370 8.21 -3.50 13.83
C LEU A 370 7.29 -3.91 14.98
N VAL A 371 6.15 -4.49 14.64
CA VAL A 371 5.16 -4.98 15.62
C VAL A 371 5.24 -6.49 15.68
N ILE A 372 5.52 -7.03 16.85
CA ILE A 372 5.58 -8.47 17.12
C ILE A 372 4.23 -8.92 17.67
N LEU A 373 3.63 -9.91 17.02
CA LEU A 373 2.31 -10.45 17.32
C LEU A 373 2.39 -11.94 17.70
N SER A 374 1.46 -12.44 18.49
CA SER A 374 1.40 -13.86 18.85
C SER A 374 0.71 -14.68 17.75
N VAL A 375 1.25 -15.86 17.45
CA VAL A 375 0.64 -16.83 16.52
C VAL A 375 -0.57 -17.52 17.14
N HIS A 376 -0.60 -17.73 18.46
CA HIS A 376 -1.68 -18.47 19.13
C HIS A 376 -3.01 -17.72 19.24
N GLN A 377 -3.09 -16.52 18.68
CA GLN A 377 -4.29 -15.68 18.67
C GLN A 377 -4.91 -15.51 17.28
N LEU A 378 -4.47 -16.30 16.31
CA LEU A 378 -5.03 -16.34 14.95
C LEU A 378 -6.21 -17.29 14.84
#